data_a9a6bda69b1581c391848d1a8020d465
#
_entry.id   a9a6bda69b1581c391848d1a8020d465
#
_cell.length_a   1.000
_cell.length_b   1.000
_cell.length_c   1.000
_cell.angle_alpha   90.00
_cell.angle_beta   90.00
_cell.angle_gamma   90.00
#
_symmetry.space_group_name_H-M   'P 1'
#
loop_
_entity.id
_entity.type
_entity.pdbx_description
1 polymer ?
#
loop_
_entity_poly.entity_id
_entity_poly.type
_entity_poly.pdbx_seq_one_letter_code
_entity_poly.pdbx_strand_id
1 'polypeptide(L)'
;MTVLIRQLHKHFVGEVSGVDLRKPLTKQEATDIEAGMDKYAVLVFHGQDITDEQQMAFALNFGEREHSRGGTVTKKEDYRLSSGLNDVGNLGKDGKPLPKDHRTHLFNLGNCLWHSDSSFRPIPAKFSLLSARVVNPKGGNTEFADMRAAYDALDDDTKAEIEDMICEDRKSTRLNSSHMSI
;
A
#
# COMPACT_ATOMS: atom_id res chain seq x y z
N MET A 1 19.20 -17.57 1.90
CA MET A 1 19.79 -16.43 2.66
C MET A 1 18.88 -16.18 3.85
N THR A 2 19.36 -15.54 4.90
CA THR A 2 18.53 -15.26 6.09
C THR A 2 17.92 -13.88 5.94
N VAL A 3 16.60 -13.78 6.03
CA VAL A 3 15.89 -12.50 6.09
C VAL A 3 16.25 -11.83 7.42
N LEU A 4 16.73 -10.60 7.36
CA LEU A 4 17.00 -9.79 8.52
C LEU A 4 16.08 -8.56 8.51
N ILE A 5 15.46 -8.28 9.64
CA ILE A 5 14.54 -7.14 9.77
C ILE A 5 15.00 -6.24 10.89
N ARG A 6 15.40 -5.02 10.54
CA ARG A 6 15.81 -3.98 11.48
C ARG A 6 14.66 -2.99 11.70
N GLN A 7 14.24 -2.78 12.92
CA GLN A 7 13.21 -1.79 13.24
C GLN A 7 13.72 -0.36 12.97
N LEU A 8 12.92 0.43 12.25
CA LEU A 8 13.23 1.82 11.91
C LEU A 8 12.53 2.85 12.80
N HIS A 9 11.34 2.55 13.27
CA HIS A 9 10.55 3.46 14.11
C HIS A 9 10.21 2.80 15.44
N LYS A 10 10.05 3.57 16.52
CA LYS A 10 9.83 3.06 17.88
C LYS A 10 8.61 2.15 18.04
N HIS A 11 7.60 2.30 17.19
CA HIS A 11 6.36 1.50 17.26
C HIS A 11 6.25 0.48 16.12
N PHE A 12 6.66 0.82 14.92
CA PHE A 12 6.43 0.04 13.72
C PHE A 12 7.55 0.29 12.68
N VAL A 13 7.41 -0.20 11.46
CA VAL A 13 8.34 -0.16 10.32
C VAL A 13 9.61 -0.98 10.52
N GLY A 14 9.75 -2.01 9.72
CA GLY A 14 10.95 -2.83 9.59
C GLY A 14 11.64 -2.61 8.25
N GLU A 15 12.97 -2.46 8.26
CA GLU A 15 13.80 -2.51 7.07
C GLU A 15 14.27 -3.93 6.83
N VAL A 16 13.97 -4.47 5.66
CA VAL A 16 14.30 -5.86 5.29
C VAL A 16 15.59 -5.89 4.48
N SER A 17 16.48 -6.80 4.85
CA SER A 17 17.72 -7.09 4.14
C SER A 17 17.96 -8.60 4.03
N GLY A 18 18.94 -9.01 3.22
CA GLY A 18 19.27 -10.42 3.01
C GLY A 18 18.36 -11.15 2.04
N VAL A 19 17.49 -10.45 1.32
CA VAL A 19 16.60 -11.00 0.28
C VAL A 19 16.74 -10.23 -1.04
N ASP A 20 16.62 -10.95 -2.15
CA ASP A 20 16.62 -10.40 -3.51
C ASP A 20 15.28 -10.71 -4.16
N LEU A 21 14.41 -9.71 -4.27
CA LEU A 21 13.04 -9.87 -4.79
C LEU A 21 12.98 -10.17 -6.30
N ARG A 22 14.12 -10.12 -7.01
CA ARG A 22 14.23 -10.57 -8.40
C ARG A 22 14.21 -12.09 -8.53
N LYS A 23 14.33 -12.81 -7.39
CA LYS A 23 14.36 -14.27 -7.31
C LYS A 23 13.12 -14.78 -6.58
N PRO A 24 12.68 -16.01 -6.89
CA PRO A 24 11.64 -16.66 -6.09
C PRO A 24 12.07 -16.77 -4.63
N LEU A 25 11.15 -16.45 -3.71
CA LEU A 25 11.39 -16.66 -2.29
C LEU A 25 11.36 -18.15 -1.94
N THR A 26 12.18 -18.54 -0.99
CA THR A 26 11.99 -19.80 -0.28
C THR A 26 10.77 -19.69 0.65
N LYS A 27 10.20 -20.82 1.06
CA LYS A 27 9.11 -20.84 2.05
C LYS A 27 9.48 -20.17 3.35
N GLN A 28 10.72 -20.34 3.79
CA GLN A 28 11.20 -19.72 5.04
C GLN A 28 11.28 -18.20 4.90
N GLU A 29 11.82 -17.68 3.78
CA GLU A 29 11.87 -16.23 3.54
C GLU A 29 10.46 -15.62 3.50
N ALA A 30 9.49 -16.28 2.86
CA ALA A 30 8.10 -15.82 2.84
C ALA A 30 7.50 -15.80 4.25
N THR A 31 7.72 -16.85 5.06
CA THR A 31 7.27 -16.93 6.45
C THR A 31 7.90 -15.83 7.32
N ASP A 32 9.21 -15.59 7.17
CA ASP A 32 9.93 -14.56 7.93
C ASP A 32 9.43 -13.15 7.59
N ILE A 33 9.13 -12.89 6.29
CA ILE A 33 8.57 -11.62 5.83
C ILE A 33 7.15 -11.44 6.37
N GLU A 34 6.32 -12.47 6.33
CA GLU A 34 4.95 -12.43 6.87
C GLU A 34 4.94 -12.14 8.37
N ALA A 35 5.78 -12.84 9.15
CA ALA A 35 5.97 -12.55 10.57
C ALA A 35 6.50 -11.13 10.82
N GLY A 36 7.35 -10.62 9.93
CA GLY A 36 7.79 -9.23 9.95
C GLY A 36 6.65 -8.24 9.72
N MET A 37 5.74 -8.52 8.79
CA MET A 37 4.55 -7.70 8.56
C MET A 37 3.63 -7.68 9.78
N ASP A 38 3.40 -8.83 10.41
CA ASP A 38 2.59 -8.91 11.63
C ASP A 38 3.18 -8.08 12.77
N LYS A 39 4.51 -8.07 12.90
CA LYS A 39 5.21 -7.33 13.94
C LYS A 39 5.28 -5.83 13.64
N TYR A 40 5.71 -5.47 12.44
CA TYR A 40 6.11 -4.11 12.09
C TYR A 40 5.06 -3.34 11.28
N ALA A 41 4.00 -3.97 10.81
CA ALA A 41 2.93 -3.43 9.96
C ALA A 41 3.38 -2.86 8.60
N VAL A 42 4.60 -2.35 8.50
CA VAL A 42 5.20 -1.84 7.26
C VAL A 42 6.60 -2.41 7.13
N LEU A 43 6.91 -2.98 5.98
CA LEU A 43 8.26 -3.44 5.63
C LEU A 43 8.80 -2.66 4.43
N VAL A 44 10.04 -2.21 4.55
CA VAL A 44 10.74 -1.45 3.51
C VAL A 44 11.88 -2.30 2.95
N PHE A 45 11.90 -2.45 1.65
CA PHE A 45 12.92 -3.18 0.91
C PHE A 45 13.67 -2.20 0.01
N HIS A 46 14.91 -1.90 0.35
CA HIS A 46 15.74 -0.97 -0.43
C HIS A 46 16.46 -1.66 -1.59
N GLY A 47 16.68 -0.89 -2.67
CA GLY A 47 17.51 -1.34 -3.78
C GLY A 47 16.95 -2.52 -4.59
N GLN A 48 15.63 -2.72 -4.55
CA GLN A 48 14.95 -3.80 -5.26
C GLN A 48 14.45 -3.29 -6.62
N ASP A 49 15.30 -3.36 -7.62
CA ASP A 49 14.92 -3.05 -9.01
C ASP A 49 14.26 -4.29 -9.64
N ILE A 50 12.95 -4.39 -9.46
CA ILE A 50 12.11 -5.53 -9.88
C ILE A 50 11.19 -5.16 -11.04
N THR A 51 10.93 -6.13 -11.93
CA THR A 51 9.92 -5.98 -12.99
C THR A 51 8.50 -6.14 -12.44
N ASP A 52 7.51 -5.84 -13.26
CA ASP A 52 6.10 -6.04 -12.94
C ASP A 52 5.80 -7.51 -12.62
N GLU A 53 6.37 -8.44 -13.40
CA GLU A 53 6.22 -9.88 -13.22
C GLU A 53 6.86 -10.35 -11.90
N GLN A 54 8.01 -9.80 -11.55
CA GLN A 54 8.69 -10.11 -10.28
C GLN A 54 7.90 -9.58 -9.08
N GLN A 55 7.33 -8.37 -9.18
CA GLN A 55 6.46 -7.84 -8.15
C GLN A 55 5.21 -8.71 -7.96
N MET A 56 4.60 -9.16 -9.06
CA MET A 56 3.46 -10.07 -9.01
C MET A 56 3.82 -11.43 -8.44
N ALA A 57 4.96 -11.99 -8.82
CA ALA A 57 5.45 -13.27 -8.28
C ALA A 57 5.75 -13.18 -6.78
N PHE A 58 6.33 -12.07 -6.33
CA PHE A 58 6.55 -11.81 -4.91
C PHE A 58 5.22 -11.77 -4.13
N ALA A 59 4.20 -11.06 -4.64
CA ALA A 59 2.89 -10.96 -4.01
C ALA A 59 2.22 -12.32 -3.82
N LEU A 60 2.35 -13.23 -4.77
CA LEU A 60 1.74 -14.56 -4.73
C LEU A 60 2.27 -15.47 -3.60
N ASN A 61 3.40 -15.14 -2.96
CA ASN A 61 3.87 -15.87 -1.79
C ASN A 61 2.97 -15.67 -0.56
N PHE A 62 2.13 -14.63 -0.54
CA PHE A 62 1.32 -14.23 0.60
C PHE A 62 -0.19 -14.45 0.38
N GLY A 63 -0.58 -15.00 -0.74
CA GLY A 63 -1.95 -15.32 -1.07
C GLY A 63 -2.35 -14.93 -2.49
N GLU A 64 -3.62 -15.13 -2.80
CA GLU A 64 -4.19 -14.72 -4.09
C GLU A 64 -4.24 -13.20 -4.20
N ARG A 65 -4.00 -12.70 -5.40
CA ARG A 65 -4.09 -11.27 -5.65
C ARG A 65 -5.53 -10.80 -5.63
N GLU A 66 -5.76 -9.68 -5.03
CA GLU A 66 -7.01 -8.97 -5.19
C GLU A 66 -7.21 -8.57 -6.66
N HIS A 67 -8.37 -8.90 -7.22
CA HIS A 67 -8.70 -8.44 -8.57
C HIS A 67 -8.86 -6.92 -8.56
N SER A 68 -7.91 -6.24 -9.19
CA SER A 68 -7.99 -4.81 -9.42
C SER A 68 -9.25 -4.50 -10.26
N ARG A 69 -10.09 -3.59 -9.75
CA ARG A 69 -11.13 -2.95 -10.56
C ARG A 69 -10.55 -1.84 -11.44
N GLY A 70 -9.26 -1.95 -11.77
CA GLY A 70 -8.59 -1.04 -12.67
C GLY A 70 -9.38 -0.90 -13.99
N GLY A 71 -9.54 0.32 -14.49
CA GLY A 71 -10.23 0.57 -15.75
C GLY A 71 -11.43 1.48 -15.67
N THR A 72 -11.86 1.87 -14.45
CA THR A 72 -12.96 2.86 -14.34
C THR A 72 -12.51 4.29 -14.65
N VAL A 73 -11.23 4.58 -14.50
CA VAL A 73 -10.66 5.93 -14.69
C VAL A 73 -9.70 6.00 -15.86
N THR A 74 -8.76 5.06 -15.95
CA THR A 74 -7.77 4.99 -17.05
C THR A 74 -8.23 3.98 -18.08
N LYS A 75 -8.20 4.32 -19.36
CA LYS A 75 -8.50 3.38 -20.43
C LYS A 75 -7.37 2.37 -20.58
N LYS A 76 -7.69 1.14 -21.06
CA LYS A 76 -6.70 0.07 -21.21
C LYS A 76 -5.51 0.44 -22.10
N GLU A 77 -5.78 1.20 -23.17
CA GLU A 77 -4.75 1.70 -24.09
C GLU A 77 -3.75 2.66 -23.42
N ASP A 78 -4.14 3.28 -22.31
CA ASP A 78 -3.32 4.25 -21.57
C ASP A 78 -2.56 3.63 -20.39
N TYR A 79 -2.71 2.31 -20.16
CA TYR A 79 -1.98 1.64 -19.09
C TYR A 79 -0.48 1.61 -19.39
N ARG A 80 0.31 1.99 -18.38
CA ARG A 80 1.78 1.96 -18.41
C ARG A 80 2.35 0.66 -17.87
N LEU A 81 1.62 -0.01 -16.99
CA LEU A 81 2.05 -1.21 -16.28
C LEU A 81 1.34 -2.45 -16.82
N SER A 82 1.91 -3.60 -16.52
CA SER A 82 1.33 -4.91 -16.84
C SER A 82 -0.04 -5.08 -16.20
N SER A 83 -0.90 -5.90 -16.80
CA SER A 83 -2.22 -6.22 -16.27
C SER A 83 -2.12 -6.79 -14.85
N GLY A 84 -2.89 -6.22 -13.93
CA GLY A 84 -2.94 -6.67 -12.53
C GLY A 84 -2.15 -5.81 -11.56
N LEU A 85 -1.49 -4.75 -12.04
CA LEU A 85 -0.90 -3.70 -11.22
C LEU A 85 -1.70 -2.40 -11.33
N ASN A 86 -1.75 -1.66 -10.24
CA ASN A 86 -2.31 -0.32 -10.23
C ASN A 86 -1.17 0.70 -10.37
N ASP A 87 -1.33 1.63 -11.32
CA ASP A 87 -0.41 2.74 -11.48
C ASP A 87 -0.82 3.91 -10.58
N VAL A 88 -0.04 4.15 -9.53
CA VAL A 88 -0.24 5.26 -8.61
C VAL A 88 0.76 6.36 -8.97
N GLY A 89 0.30 7.36 -9.72
CA GLY A 89 1.16 8.44 -10.18
C GLY A 89 0.42 9.46 -11.05
N ASN A 90 1.16 10.47 -11.46
CA ASN A 90 0.68 11.54 -12.32
C ASN A 90 1.39 11.58 -13.67
N LEU A 91 1.98 10.48 -14.11
CA LEU A 91 2.67 10.37 -15.39
C LEU A 91 1.76 9.75 -16.46
N GLY A 92 1.82 10.29 -17.66
CA GLY A 92 1.24 9.69 -18.84
C GLY A 92 2.07 8.54 -19.41
N LYS A 93 1.55 7.88 -20.43
CA LYS A 93 2.24 6.76 -21.11
C LYS A 93 3.57 7.15 -21.73
N ASP A 94 3.73 8.41 -22.10
CA ASP A 94 4.97 9.01 -22.61
C ASP A 94 5.97 9.38 -21.49
N GLY A 95 5.67 9.06 -20.24
CA GLY A 95 6.51 9.37 -19.07
C GLY A 95 6.48 10.84 -18.64
N LYS A 96 5.64 11.67 -19.25
CA LYS A 96 5.51 13.09 -18.89
C LYS A 96 4.39 13.30 -17.86
N PRO A 97 4.50 14.35 -17.01
CA PRO A 97 3.44 14.69 -16.08
C PRO A 97 2.11 14.99 -16.81
N LEU A 98 1.03 14.39 -16.31
CA LEU A 98 -0.32 14.67 -16.76
C LEU A 98 -0.74 16.09 -16.37
N PRO A 99 -1.57 16.77 -17.18
CA PRO A 99 -2.19 18.03 -16.81
C PRO A 99 -2.91 17.95 -15.45
N LYS A 100 -2.94 19.05 -14.70
CA LYS A 100 -3.56 19.09 -13.36
C LYS A 100 -5.04 18.77 -13.36
N ASP A 101 -5.73 19.08 -14.46
CA ASP A 101 -7.15 18.80 -14.69
C ASP A 101 -7.42 17.42 -15.31
N HIS A 102 -6.38 16.65 -15.59
CA HIS A 102 -6.54 15.31 -16.14
C HIS A 102 -7.25 14.38 -15.13
N ARG A 103 -8.22 13.61 -15.60
CA ARG A 103 -9.07 12.74 -14.76
C ARG A 103 -8.27 11.78 -13.86
N THR A 104 -7.21 11.17 -14.38
CA THR A 104 -6.34 10.28 -13.61
C THR A 104 -5.60 11.06 -12.51
N HIS A 105 -5.12 12.28 -12.81
CA HIS A 105 -4.48 13.12 -11.81
C HIS A 105 -5.44 13.47 -10.67
N LEU A 106 -6.65 13.93 -11.00
CA LEU A 106 -7.69 14.27 -10.02
C LEU A 106 -8.09 13.06 -9.16
N PHE A 107 -8.22 11.88 -9.79
CA PHE A 107 -8.52 10.64 -9.07
C PHE A 107 -7.43 10.29 -8.06
N ASN A 108 -6.16 10.43 -8.44
CA ASN A 108 -5.02 10.11 -7.59
C ASN A 108 -4.82 11.10 -6.43
N LEU A 109 -5.46 12.28 -6.45
CA LEU A 109 -5.49 13.18 -5.29
C LEU A 109 -6.16 12.53 -4.07
N GLY A 110 -7.08 11.57 -4.29
CA GLY A 110 -7.67 10.78 -3.22
C GLY A 110 -6.65 9.99 -2.39
N ASN A 111 -5.51 9.63 -3.00
CA ASN A 111 -4.43 8.93 -2.31
C ASN A 111 -3.63 9.85 -1.36
N CYS A 112 -3.84 11.16 -1.41
CA CYS A 112 -3.25 12.12 -0.47
C CYS A 112 -4.02 12.18 0.86
N LEU A 113 -5.18 11.54 0.95
CA LEU A 113 -5.95 11.43 2.18
C LEU A 113 -5.55 10.16 2.92
N TRP A 114 -5.51 10.23 4.26
CA TRP A 114 -5.31 9.05 5.09
C TRP A 114 -6.42 8.03 4.83
N HIS A 115 -6.05 6.80 4.52
CA HIS A 115 -6.98 5.72 4.21
C HIS A 115 -6.36 4.35 4.46
N SER A 116 -7.21 3.34 4.57
CA SER A 116 -6.80 1.93 4.47
C SER A 116 -7.19 1.42 3.09
N ASP A 117 -6.32 0.60 2.48
CA ASP A 117 -6.63 -0.05 1.21
C ASP A 117 -7.66 -1.16 1.43
N SER A 118 -8.54 -1.35 0.43
CA SER A 118 -9.51 -2.46 0.37
C SER A 118 -10.51 -2.56 1.52
N SER A 119 -10.57 -1.60 2.45
CA SER A 119 -11.50 -1.58 3.59
C SER A 119 -12.99 -1.67 3.20
N PHE A 120 -13.33 -1.28 1.96
CA PHE A 120 -14.68 -1.35 1.39
C PHE A 120 -15.10 -2.74 0.88
N ARG A 121 -14.24 -3.75 1.02
CA ARG A 121 -14.52 -5.12 0.57
C ARG A 121 -14.92 -6.00 1.75
N PRO A 122 -15.82 -6.98 1.55
CA PRO A 122 -16.16 -7.96 2.58
C PRO A 122 -14.94 -8.77 3.07
N ILE A 123 -14.00 -9.03 2.16
CA ILE A 123 -12.70 -9.64 2.46
C ILE A 123 -11.64 -8.69 1.89
N PRO A 124 -11.02 -7.87 2.74
CA PRO A 124 -9.97 -6.95 2.30
C PRO A 124 -8.68 -7.69 1.95
N ALA A 125 -7.83 -7.04 1.15
CA ALA A 125 -6.49 -7.56 0.90
C ALA A 125 -5.68 -7.60 2.20
N LYS A 126 -4.94 -8.68 2.42
CA LYS A 126 -4.09 -8.87 3.60
C LYS A 126 -2.93 -7.88 3.61
N PHE A 127 -2.31 -7.65 2.45
CA PHE A 127 -1.18 -6.74 2.28
C PHE A 127 -1.34 -5.89 1.03
N SER A 128 -0.83 -4.66 1.10
CA SER A 128 -0.64 -3.78 -0.06
C SER A 128 0.86 -3.68 -0.37
N LEU A 129 1.22 -3.85 -1.63
CA LEU A 129 2.61 -3.78 -2.10
C LEU A 129 2.79 -2.58 -3.02
N LEU A 130 3.66 -1.67 -2.65
CA LEU A 130 3.99 -0.49 -3.42
C LEU A 130 5.45 -0.54 -3.89
N SER A 131 5.68 -0.40 -5.19
CA SER A 131 7.02 -0.31 -5.78
C SER A 131 7.24 1.09 -6.36
N ALA A 132 8.26 1.79 -5.88
CA ALA A 132 8.63 3.11 -6.38
C ALA A 132 9.42 2.98 -7.68
N ARG A 133 8.80 3.30 -8.81
CA ARG A 133 9.41 3.26 -10.16
C ARG A 133 10.07 4.58 -10.54
N VAL A 134 9.48 5.67 -10.11
CA VAL A 134 10.01 7.02 -10.29
C VAL A 134 9.89 7.75 -8.96
N VAL A 135 11.00 8.26 -8.49
CA VAL A 135 11.08 8.97 -7.21
C VAL A 135 11.29 10.46 -7.48
N ASN A 136 10.45 11.29 -6.91
CA ASN A 136 10.63 12.73 -6.99
C ASN A 136 11.86 13.16 -6.17
N PRO A 137 12.67 14.10 -6.69
CA PRO A 137 13.82 14.62 -5.95
C PRO A 137 13.41 15.48 -4.72
N LYS A 138 12.15 15.95 -4.69
CA LYS A 138 11.62 16.77 -3.59
C LYS A 138 10.13 16.53 -3.39
N GLY A 139 9.75 16.15 -2.19
CA GLY A 139 8.34 15.89 -1.82
C GLY A 139 7.79 14.59 -2.39
N GLY A 140 6.48 14.39 -2.28
CA GLY A 140 5.81 13.18 -2.74
C GLY A 140 6.07 11.96 -1.84
N ASN A 141 6.32 12.18 -0.56
CA ASN A 141 6.52 11.10 0.40
C ASN A 141 5.26 10.24 0.53
N THR A 142 5.46 8.94 0.69
CA THR A 142 4.41 8.04 1.18
C THR A 142 4.52 7.98 2.70
N GLU A 143 3.43 8.27 3.38
CA GLU A 143 3.37 8.31 4.84
C GLU A 143 2.49 7.17 5.35
N PHE A 144 2.83 6.62 6.50
CA PHE A 144 2.12 5.51 7.13
C PHE A 144 1.79 5.84 8.58
N ALA A 145 0.64 5.34 9.07
CA ALA A 145 0.25 5.40 10.47
C ALA A 145 -0.10 3.99 10.97
N ASP A 146 0.40 3.63 12.16
CA ASP A 146 0.03 2.36 12.80
C ASP A 146 -1.20 2.55 13.66
N MET A 147 -2.36 2.08 13.16
CA MET A 147 -3.63 2.16 13.87
C MET A 147 -3.68 1.28 15.12
N ARG A 148 -2.84 0.23 15.22
CA ARG A 148 -2.71 -0.58 16.44
C ARG A 148 -2.16 0.27 17.58
N ALA A 149 -1.06 0.99 17.31
CA ALA A 149 -0.47 1.90 18.29
C ALA A 149 -1.40 3.09 18.61
N ALA A 150 -2.17 3.55 17.62
CA ALA A 150 -3.17 4.60 17.83
C ALA A 150 -4.31 4.11 18.76
N TYR A 151 -4.82 2.89 18.54
CA TYR A 151 -5.83 2.28 19.39
C TYR A 151 -5.29 2.05 20.82
N ASP A 152 -4.07 1.54 20.96
CA ASP A 152 -3.45 1.30 22.26
C ASP A 152 -3.29 2.58 23.09
N ALA A 153 -3.11 3.72 22.41
CA ALA A 153 -2.96 5.03 23.04
C ALA A 153 -4.30 5.67 23.49
N LEU A 154 -5.45 5.12 23.09
CA LEU A 154 -6.74 5.58 23.57
C LEU A 154 -6.91 5.26 25.06
N ASP A 155 -7.64 6.12 25.77
CA ASP A 155 -8.10 5.81 27.12
C ASP A 155 -9.18 4.72 27.15
N ASP A 156 -9.41 4.13 28.32
CA ASP A 156 -10.33 3.00 28.45
C ASP A 156 -11.78 3.39 28.19
N ASP A 157 -12.18 4.62 28.52
CA ASP A 157 -13.53 5.11 28.27
C ASP A 157 -13.80 5.22 26.77
N THR A 158 -12.86 5.79 26.01
CA THR A 158 -12.94 5.88 24.55
C THR A 158 -12.94 4.48 23.90
N LYS A 159 -12.12 3.54 24.39
CA LYS A 159 -12.13 2.17 23.90
C LYS A 159 -13.48 1.49 24.09
N ALA A 160 -14.08 1.65 25.30
CA ALA A 160 -15.39 1.12 25.59
C ALA A 160 -16.51 1.75 24.74
N GLU A 161 -16.41 3.05 24.46
CA GLU A 161 -17.37 3.75 23.59
C GLU A 161 -17.37 3.21 22.17
N ILE A 162 -16.18 2.93 21.60
CA ILE A 162 -16.04 2.51 20.17
C ILE A 162 -16.15 1.00 19.97
N GLU A 163 -16.19 0.17 21.02
CA GLU A 163 -16.12 -1.30 20.92
C GLU A 163 -17.21 -1.88 20.01
N ASP A 164 -18.44 -1.37 20.12
CA ASP A 164 -19.58 -1.83 19.33
C ASP A 164 -19.89 -0.94 18.10
N MET A 165 -19.06 0.05 17.83
CA MET A 165 -19.30 0.95 16.70
C MET A 165 -18.98 0.29 15.36
N ILE A 166 -19.85 0.51 14.38
CA ILE A 166 -19.65 0.10 12.99
C ILE A 166 -19.29 1.33 12.17
N CYS A 167 -18.10 1.31 11.58
CA CYS A 167 -17.67 2.36 10.65
C CYS A 167 -18.18 2.08 9.24
N GLU A 168 -18.93 3.02 8.66
CA GLU A 168 -19.34 2.96 7.25
C GLU A 168 -18.34 3.73 6.39
N ASP A 169 -17.55 3.01 5.58
CA ASP A 169 -16.60 3.61 4.63
C ASP A 169 -17.21 3.67 3.23
N ARG A 170 -17.43 4.88 2.71
CA ARG A 170 -17.91 5.13 1.34
C ARG A 170 -16.86 5.91 0.55
N LYS A 171 -16.47 5.41 -0.62
CA LYS A 171 -15.54 6.08 -1.52
C LYS A 171 -15.96 7.51 -1.88
N SER A 172 -17.26 7.79 -1.98
CA SER A 172 -17.80 9.13 -2.23
C SER A 172 -17.64 10.08 -1.05
N THR A 173 -17.58 9.57 0.17
CA THR A 173 -17.38 10.36 1.38
C THR A 173 -15.94 10.83 1.51
N ARG A 174 -14.97 10.05 1.03
CA ARG A 174 -13.53 10.43 1.02
C ARG A 174 -13.24 11.69 0.20
N LEU A 175 -13.99 11.93 -0.87
CA LEU A 175 -13.78 13.12 -1.71
C LEU A 175 -14.40 14.39 -1.11
N ASN A 176 -15.30 14.26 -0.15
CA ASN A 176 -16.08 15.36 0.42
C ASN A 176 -15.85 15.60 1.91
N SER A 177 -15.08 14.77 2.60
CA SER A 177 -14.86 14.93 4.03
C SER A 177 -13.37 14.94 4.38
N SER A 178 -12.98 15.96 5.12
CA SER A 178 -11.71 16.04 5.84
C SER A 178 -11.68 15.13 7.08
N HIS A 179 -12.43 14.03 7.09
CA HIS A 179 -12.53 13.11 8.22
C HIS A 179 -11.65 11.87 7.97
N MET A 180 -10.82 11.58 8.98
CA MET A 180 -10.02 10.37 9.04
C MET A 180 -10.93 9.14 8.93
N SER A 181 -10.58 8.23 8.01
CA SER A 181 -11.07 6.85 8.10
C SER A 181 -10.23 6.13 9.14
N ILE A 182 -10.86 5.62 10.15
CA ILE A 182 -10.25 4.75 11.17
C ILE A 182 -10.27 3.32 10.64
#